data_8d2803bcc1194aeb5015b2b2923c2ff0
#
_entry.id   8d2803bcc1194aeb5015b2b2923c2ff0
#
_cell.length_a   1.000
_cell.length_b   1.000
_cell.length_c   1.000
_cell.angle_alpha   90.00
_cell.angle_beta   90.00
_cell.angle_gamma   90.00
#
_symmetry.space_group_name_H-M   'P 1'
#
loop_
_entity.id
_entity.type
_entity.pdbx_description
1 polymer ?
#
loop_
_entity_poly.entity_id
_entity_poly.type
_entity_poly.pdbx_seq_one_letter_code
_entity_poly.pdbx_strand_id
1 'polypeptide(L)'
;MDRIRSLLAAFDGEQLLTDLDALGAIGLRPGAGLQRMAYSAADMMGRRWVLAQMQALGMDATIDAAGNVVGVLPGREELPALALGSHTDSVPGGGKFDGALGVLGALACVRTLRDQGATLRHPLLVIDFAAEEATTAASPLGSLAFIGKLTRAALDGPAWDGRTTLELLADMGFDVDAMLAMHPPLPVAAFLELHIEQGDRLDAIGVPIGVVEGIVGIRRYYVTFTGQANHAGTTDMARRRDALVMAAPFITTVRDVAVTHAIVGTVGRIDVQPGAPNVIPGRVVLDVEIRGMDAAVLDAAESALEADAVARGGHFVRGHAKAPVPADPGLMAAIARACVALDLDHAALPSGAGHDAMNLAEICPYAMIFVPSQDGVSHAPEEFTSAAACIAGVRVLLATLLELDVK
;
A
#
# COMPACT_ATOMS: atom_id res chain seq x y z
N MET A 1 21.59 -21.52 -15.46
CA MET A 1 22.26 -20.74 -14.40
C MET A 1 23.16 -19.64 -14.95
N ASP A 2 23.98 -19.88 -15.99
CA ASP A 2 24.87 -18.84 -16.51
C ASP A 2 24.17 -17.63 -17.12
N ARG A 3 23.04 -17.84 -17.82
CA ARG A 3 22.23 -16.74 -18.39
C ARG A 3 21.64 -15.82 -17.31
N ILE A 4 21.14 -16.39 -16.21
CA ILE A 4 20.58 -15.62 -15.08
C ILE A 4 21.69 -14.75 -14.45
N ARG A 5 22.88 -15.33 -14.21
CA ARG A 5 24.01 -14.59 -13.67
C ARG A 5 24.45 -13.45 -14.59
N SER A 6 24.47 -13.68 -15.91
CA SER A 6 24.82 -12.64 -16.89
C SER A 6 23.81 -11.48 -16.86
N LEU A 7 22.50 -11.76 -16.80
CA LEU A 7 21.47 -10.72 -16.72
C LEU A 7 21.57 -9.92 -15.42
N LEU A 8 21.79 -10.60 -14.29
CA LEU A 8 21.94 -9.93 -12.99
C LEU A 8 23.22 -9.07 -12.92
N ALA A 9 24.28 -9.47 -13.62
CA ALA A 9 25.52 -8.68 -13.73
C ALA A 9 25.38 -7.47 -14.66
N ALA A 10 24.45 -7.53 -15.62
CA ALA A 10 24.19 -6.45 -16.58
C ALA A 10 23.16 -5.41 -16.05
N PHE A 11 22.58 -5.63 -14.88
CA PHE A 11 21.63 -4.69 -14.28
C PHE A 11 22.32 -3.35 -13.96
N ASP A 12 21.74 -2.26 -14.45
CA ASP A 12 22.23 -0.90 -14.26
C ASP A 12 21.54 -0.22 -13.08
N GLY A 13 22.20 -0.25 -11.92
CA GLY A 13 21.69 0.40 -10.71
C GLY A 13 21.79 1.93 -10.74
N GLU A 14 22.73 2.52 -11.47
CA GLU A 14 22.87 3.98 -11.58
C GLU A 14 21.72 4.58 -12.39
N GLN A 15 21.30 3.88 -13.45
CA GLN A 15 20.14 4.30 -14.23
C GLN A 15 18.85 4.22 -13.42
N LEU A 16 18.66 3.19 -12.56
CA LEU A 16 17.52 3.11 -11.65
C LEU A 16 17.45 4.34 -10.73
N LEU A 17 18.57 4.74 -10.13
CA LEU A 17 18.64 5.89 -9.24
C LEU A 17 18.37 7.20 -9.99
N THR A 18 18.86 7.32 -11.23
CA THR A 18 18.58 8.46 -12.11
C THR A 18 17.10 8.56 -12.44
N ASP A 19 16.45 7.45 -12.73
CA ASP A 19 15.01 7.41 -13.02
C ASP A 19 14.16 7.76 -11.76
N LEU A 20 14.57 7.30 -10.57
CA LEU A 20 13.96 7.68 -9.29
C LEU A 20 14.04 9.18 -9.04
N ASP A 21 15.18 9.80 -9.32
CA ASP A 21 15.36 11.24 -9.17
C ASP A 21 14.53 12.02 -10.20
N ALA A 22 14.49 11.56 -11.44
CA ALA A 22 13.74 12.19 -12.52
C ALA A 22 12.24 12.17 -12.26
N LEU A 23 11.67 11.00 -11.87
CA LEU A 23 10.27 10.90 -11.51
C LEU A 23 9.97 11.63 -10.19
N GLY A 24 10.90 11.55 -9.22
CA GLY A 24 10.80 12.23 -7.93
C GLY A 24 10.75 13.76 -8.03
N ALA A 25 11.30 14.34 -9.12
CA ALA A 25 11.23 15.79 -9.38
C ALA A 25 9.82 16.24 -9.84
N ILE A 26 9.00 15.32 -10.40
CA ILE A 26 7.64 15.65 -10.89
C ILE A 26 6.68 15.76 -9.70
N GLY A 27 6.21 16.97 -9.44
CA GLY A 27 5.32 17.29 -8.32
C GLY A 27 6.04 17.61 -7.01
N LEU A 28 7.38 17.60 -6.98
CA LEU A 28 8.15 17.97 -5.80
C LEU A 28 7.98 19.47 -5.49
N ARG A 29 7.65 19.79 -4.25
CA ARG A 29 7.63 21.17 -3.72
C ARG A 29 8.70 21.32 -2.66
N PRO A 30 9.65 22.26 -2.81
CA PRO A 30 10.70 22.50 -1.83
C PRO A 30 10.12 22.73 -0.43
N GLY A 31 10.58 21.94 0.54
CA GLY A 31 10.15 22.02 1.94
C GLY A 31 8.76 21.47 2.24
N ALA A 32 8.05 20.92 1.25
CA ALA A 32 6.70 20.40 1.42
C ALA A 32 6.54 18.95 0.87
N GLY A 33 7.63 18.33 0.39
CA GLY A 33 7.62 16.97 -0.15
C GLY A 33 6.91 16.85 -1.49
N LEU A 34 6.65 15.62 -1.88
CA LEU A 34 5.99 15.27 -3.14
C LEU A 34 4.48 15.60 -3.07
N GLN A 35 3.96 16.20 -4.12
CA GLN A 35 2.55 16.59 -4.26
C GLN A 35 1.97 15.99 -5.54
N ARG A 36 1.99 14.67 -5.65
CA ARG A 36 1.55 13.90 -6.83
C ARG A 36 0.28 13.11 -6.50
N MET A 37 -0.69 13.79 -5.85
CA MET A 37 -1.97 13.17 -5.49
C MET A 37 -2.69 12.65 -6.73
N ALA A 38 -3.38 11.53 -6.57
CA ALA A 38 -4.10 10.84 -7.63
C ALA A 38 -4.91 11.79 -8.53
N TYR A 39 -4.78 11.63 -9.83
CA TYR A 39 -5.45 12.43 -10.88
C TYR A 39 -5.13 13.94 -10.84
N SER A 40 -4.14 14.39 -10.06
CA SER A 40 -3.65 15.76 -10.15
C SER A 40 -2.87 15.98 -11.46
N ALA A 41 -2.64 17.25 -11.82
CA ALA A 41 -1.78 17.56 -12.96
C ALA A 41 -0.37 16.97 -12.83
N ALA A 42 0.18 16.94 -11.60
CA ALA A 42 1.49 16.35 -11.33
C ALA A 42 1.46 14.82 -11.49
N ASP A 43 0.39 14.16 -11.05
CA ASP A 43 0.21 12.71 -11.24
C ASP A 43 0.13 12.36 -12.73
N MET A 44 -0.70 13.08 -13.49
CA MET A 44 -0.79 12.86 -14.94
C MET A 44 0.50 13.18 -15.69
N MET A 45 1.37 14.07 -15.17
CA MET A 45 2.72 14.28 -15.72
C MET A 45 3.62 13.07 -15.40
N GLY A 46 3.59 12.54 -14.19
CA GLY A 46 4.32 11.34 -13.78
C GLY A 46 3.95 10.13 -14.63
N ARG A 47 2.64 9.87 -14.79
CA ARG A 47 2.12 8.77 -15.63
C ARG A 47 2.54 8.89 -17.09
N ARG A 48 2.50 10.08 -17.68
CA ARG A 48 3.00 10.30 -19.05
C ARG A 48 4.50 10.07 -19.15
N TRP A 49 5.26 10.41 -18.11
CA TRP A 49 6.68 10.13 -18.06
C TRP A 49 6.94 8.60 -18.01
N VAL A 50 6.21 7.86 -17.15
CA VAL A 50 6.29 6.39 -17.09
C VAL A 50 5.90 5.77 -18.43
N LEU A 51 4.79 6.22 -19.06
CA LEU A 51 4.39 5.77 -20.39
C LEU A 51 5.51 5.94 -21.42
N ALA A 52 6.14 7.10 -21.44
CA ALA A 52 7.25 7.38 -22.37
C ALA A 52 8.45 6.46 -22.12
N GLN A 53 8.76 6.12 -20.84
CA GLN A 53 9.81 5.14 -20.51
C GLN A 53 9.44 3.74 -21.02
N MET A 54 8.22 3.27 -20.80
CA MET A 54 7.74 1.97 -21.30
C MET A 54 7.86 1.89 -22.83
N GLN A 55 7.39 2.93 -23.53
CA GLN A 55 7.47 3.00 -24.99
C GLN A 55 8.92 3.05 -25.50
N ALA A 56 9.81 3.80 -24.86
CA ALA A 56 11.23 3.85 -25.18
C ALA A 56 11.92 2.49 -24.98
N LEU A 57 11.43 1.68 -24.05
CA LEU A 57 11.86 0.30 -23.83
C LEU A 57 11.24 -0.71 -24.81
N GLY A 58 10.41 -0.26 -25.77
CA GLY A 58 9.81 -1.09 -26.80
C GLY A 58 8.61 -1.90 -26.33
N MET A 59 8.00 -1.52 -25.21
CA MET A 59 6.74 -2.11 -24.75
C MET A 59 5.55 -1.55 -25.56
N ASP A 60 4.55 -2.37 -25.78
CA ASP A 60 3.22 -1.88 -26.18
C ASP A 60 2.54 -1.31 -24.93
N ALA A 61 2.55 0.02 -24.82
CA ALA A 61 2.16 0.71 -23.60
C ALA A 61 1.13 1.79 -23.84
N THR A 62 0.16 1.88 -22.92
CA THR A 62 -0.95 2.82 -22.95
C THR A 62 -1.34 3.27 -21.54
N ILE A 63 -2.07 4.40 -21.44
CA ILE A 63 -2.83 4.77 -20.25
C ILE A 63 -4.25 4.24 -20.46
N ASP A 64 -4.72 3.40 -19.55
CA ASP A 64 -6.03 2.79 -19.62
C ASP A 64 -7.16 3.73 -19.13
N ALA A 65 -8.41 3.23 -19.13
CA ALA A 65 -9.56 4.03 -18.73
C ALA A 65 -9.54 4.46 -17.25
N ALA A 66 -8.82 3.75 -16.37
CA ALA A 66 -8.66 4.13 -14.97
C ALA A 66 -7.43 5.04 -14.71
N GLY A 67 -6.63 5.29 -15.74
CA GLY A 67 -5.40 6.05 -15.63
C GLY A 67 -4.18 5.19 -15.28
N ASN A 68 -4.30 3.86 -15.18
CA ASN A 68 -3.13 3.01 -15.03
C ASN A 68 -2.25 3.10 -16.28
N VAL A 69 -0.94 3.11 -16.09
CA VAL A 69 -0.02 2.95 -17.23
C VAL A 69 0.32 1.47 -17.35
N VAL A 70 -0.10 0.87 -18.44
CA VAL A 70 0.04 -0.57 -18.68
C VAL A 70 0.91 -0.80 -19.90
N GLY A 71 2.02 -1.52 -19.73
CA GLY A 71 2.94 -1.89 -20.79
C GLY A 71 3.07 -3.41 -20.90
N VAL A 72 3.06 -3.91 -22.14
CA VAL A 72 3.21 -5.33 -22.47
C VAL A 72 4.50 -5.53 -23.24
N LEU A 73 5.37 -6.41 -22.77
CA LEU A 73 6.50 -6.94 -23.53
C LEU A 73 6.16 -8.38 -23.96
N PRO A 74 6.13 -8.69 -25.25
CA PRO A 74 5.78 -10.03 -25.73
C PRO A 74 6.71 -11.12 -25.21
N GLY A 75 6.18 -12.27 -24.84
CA GLY A 75 6.93 -13.49 -24.56
C GLY A 75 7.19 -14.29 -25.81
N ARG A 76 7.94 -15.40 -25.68
CA ARG A 76 8.21 -16.35 -26.78
C ARG A 76 7.10 -17.40 -26.91
N GLU A 77 6.26 -17.56 -25.90
CA GLU A 77 5.21 -18.57 -25.81
C GLU A 77 3.86 -17.89 -25.48
N GLU A 78 2.76 -18.49 -25.88
CA GLU A 78 1.42 -18.04 -25.53
C GLU A 78 1.04 -18.54 -24.12
N LEU A 79 1.66 -17.92 -23.12
CA LEU A 79 1.45 -18.20 -21.71
C LEU A 79 0.74 -17.00 -21.03
N PRO A 80 0.08 -17.18 -19.87
CA PRO A 80 -0.35 -16.06 -19.05
C PRO A 80 0.83 -15.17 -18.66
N ALA A 81 0.63 -13.86 -18.57
CA ALA A 81 1.71 -12.91 -18.31
C ALA A 81 2.26 -13.04 -16.88
N LEU A 82 3.57 -12.82 -16.71
CA LEU A 82 4.13 -12.42 -15.42
C LEU A 82 3.95 -10.91 -15.29
N ALA A 83 3.43 -10.45 -14.16
CA ALA A 83 3.15 -9.04 -13.94
C ALA A 83 4.04 -8.46 -12.84
N LEU A 84 4.60 -7.28 -13.10
CA LEU A 84 5.34 -6.46 -12.15
C LEU A 84 4.68 -5.09 -12.08
N GLY A 85 4.63 -4.46 -10.91
CA GLY A 85 4.08 -3.13 -10.82
C GLY A 85 3.98 -2.63 -9.38
N SER A 86 3.50 -1.42 -9.25
CA SER A 86 3.13 -0.67 -8.06
C SER A 86 2.44 0.61 -8.52
N HIS A 87 2.60 1.72 -7.81
CA HIS A 87 2.00 3.02 -8.14
C HIS A 87 3.04 4.13 -8.19
N THR A 88 2.64 5.29 -8.72
CA THR A 88 3.47 6.50 -8.71
C THR A 88 2.76 7.72 -8.12
N ASP A 89 1.46 7.65 -7.81
CA ASP A 89 0.80 8.70 -7.03
C ASP A 89 1.35 8.72 -5.58
N SER A 90 1.13 9.81 -4.87
CA SER A 90 1.64 10.01 -3.51
C SER A 90 0.59 10.62 -2.61
N VAL A 91 0.74 10.44 -1.30
CA VAL A 91 0.07 11.29 -0.30
C VAL A 91 0.54 12.75 -0.42
N PRO A 92 -0.21 13.74 0.11
CA PRO A 92 0.30 15.10 0.23
C PRO A 92 1.57 15.15 1.10
N GLY A 93 2.67 15.65 0.54
CA GLY A 93 3.95 15.75 1.24
C GLY A 93 4.70 14.43 1.37
N GLY A 94 4.40 13.44 0.54
CA GLY A 94 5.09 12.14 0.53
C GLY A 94 6.55 12.21 0.08
N GLY A 95 7.22 11.07 0.14
CA GLY A 95 8.57 10.85 -0.38
C GLY A 95 8.57 10.45 -1.85
N LYS A 96 9.76 10.10 -2.39
CA LYS A 96 9.95 9.74 -3.80
C LYS A 96 10.07 8.25 -4.07
N PHE A 97 10.11 7.42 -3.02
CA PHE A 97 10.36 5.98 -3.11
C PHE A 97 9.09 5.17 -3.06
N ASP A 98 8.11 5.64 -2.26
CA ASP A 98 6.83 4.99 -2.03
C ASP A 98 6.12 4.70 -3.36
N GLY A 99 5.81 3.42 -3.62
CA GLY A 99 5.27 2.90 -4.88
C GLY A 99 6.20 3.06 -6.08
N ALA A 100 6.79 4.24 -6.27
CA ALA A 100 7.63 4.58 -7.41
C ALA A 100 8.83 3.62 -7.60
N LEU A 101 9.42 3.13 -6.51
CA LEU A 101 10.50 2.15 -6.56
C LEU A 101 10.05 0.85 -7.26
N GLY A 102 8.82 0.39 -7.01
CA GLY A 102 8.26 -0.82 -7.62
C GLY A 102 8.07 -0.67 -9.13
N VAL A 103 7.50 0.45 -9.57
CA VAL A 103 7.30 0.75 -11.00
C VAL A 103 8.63 0.89 -11.72
N LEU A 104 9.57 1.67 -11.17
CA LEU A 104 10.88 1.88 -11.78
C LEU A 104 11.76 0.65 -11.71
N GLY A 105 11.63 -0.17 -10.67
CA GLY A 105 12.25 -1.48 -10.56
C GLY A 105 11.77 -2.44 -11.66
N ALA A 106 10.47 -2.45 -11.96
CA ALA A 106 9.91 -3.22 -13.07
C ALA A 106 10.49 -2.75 -14.42
N LEU A 107 10.57 -1.43 -14.66
CA LEU A 107 11.18 -0.86 -15.86
C LEU A 107 12.67 -1.20 -15.97
N ALA A 108 13.41 -1.22 -14.86
CA ALA A 108 14.81 -1.61 -14.83
C ALA A 108 15.00 -3.09 -15.19
N CYS A 109 14.07 -3.98 -14.78
CA CYS A 109 14.05 -5.37 -15.24
C CYS A 109 13.85 -5.46 -16.76
N VAL A 110 12.89 -4.73 -17.32
CA VAL A 110 12.66 -4.67 -18.79
C VAL A 110 13.89 -4.15 -19.52
N ARG A 111 14.49 -3.06 -19.04
CA ARG A 111 15.72 -2.49 -19.63
C ARG A 111 16.85 -3.53 -19.68
N THR A 112 17.07 -4.23 -18.56
CA THR A 112 18.11 -5.28 -18.50
C THR A 112 17.86 -6.40 -19.50
N LEU A 113 16.62 -6.88 -19.62
CA LEU A 113 16.24 -7.90 -20.59
C LEU A 113 16.51 -7.42 -22.03
N ARG A 114 16.04 -6.22 -22.36
CA ARG A 114 16.21 -5.63 -23.69
C ARG A 114 17.67 -5.44 -24.08
N ASP A 115 18.48 -4.83 -23.21
CA ASP A 115 19.87 -4.50 -23.49
C ASP A 115 20.73 -5.75 -23.66
N GLN A 116 20.29 -6.87 -23.07
CA GLN A 116 20.92 -8.17 -23.23
C GLN A 116 20.27 -9.03 -24.33
N GLY A 117 19.32 -8.50 -25.09
CA GLY A 117 18.59 -9.23 -26.13
C GLY A 117 17.85 -10.48 -25.58
N ALA A 118 17.44 -10.43 -24.31
CA ALA A 118 16.80 -11.54 -23.64
C ALA A 118 15.27 -11.42 -23.77
N THR A 119 14.61 -12.49 -24.21
CA THR A 119 13.15 -12.60 -24.23
C THR A 119 12.74 -13.69 -23.27
N LEU A 120 11.71 -13.43 -22.47
CA LEU A 120 11.09 -14.38 -21.56
C LEU A 120 10.21 -15.38 -22.33
N ARG A 121 9.86 -16.50 -21.71
CA ARG A 121 8.81 -17.39 -22.23
C ARG A 121 7.45 -16.73 -22.11
N HIS A 122 7.15 -16.22 -20.91
CA HIS A 122 5.92 -15.51 -20.61
C HIS A 122 5.95 -14.09 -21.18
N PRO A 123 4.80 -13.53 -21.61
CA PRO A 123 4.67 -12.08 -21.72
C PRO A 123 4.96 -11.43 -20.38
N LEU A 124 5.58 -10.25 -20.40
CA LEU A 124 5.79 -9.44 -19.18
C LEU A 124 4.87 -8.24 -19.23
N LEU A 125 4.08 -8.09 -18.16
CA LEU A 125 3.17 -6.98 -17.94
C LEU A 125 3.78 -6.05 -16.87
N VAL A 126 3.96 -4.78 -17.19
CA VAL A 126 4.40 -3.76 -16.22
C VAL A 126 3.27 -2.77 -16.02
N ILE A 127 2.93 -2.50 -14.75
CA ILE A 127 1.78 -1.68 -14.41
C ILE A 127 2.20 -0.60 -13.39
N ASP A 128 1.84 0.65 -13.70
CA ASP A 128 1.79 1.78 -12.77
C ASP A 128 0.31 2.02 -12.44
N PHE A 129 -0.14 1.53 -11.31
CA PHE A 129 -1.54 1.66 -10.90
C PHE A 129 -1.90 3.09 -10.51
N ALA A 130 -3.13 3.50 -10.82
CA ALA A 130 -3.66 4.81 -10.50
C ALA A 130 -4.32 4.83 -9.11
N ALA A 131 -4.10 5.92 -8.36
CA ALA A 131 -4.81 6.18 -7.12
C ALA A 131 -4.74 5.01 -6.12
N GLU A 132 -3.53 4.52 -5.88
CA GLU A 132 -3.28 3.55 -4.84
C GLU A 132 -3.43 4.19 -3.47
N GLU A 133 -2.83 5.36 -3.30
CA GLU A 133 -2.85 6.14 -2.08
C GLU A 133 -4.26 6.57 -1.66
N ALA A 134 -4.49 6.67 -0.37
CA ALA A 134 -5.81 7.01 0.18
C ALA A 134 -6.20 8.49 -0.08
N THR A 135 -5.90 8.99 -1.28
CA THR A 135 -6.26 10.33 -1.76
C THR A 135 -7.57 10.37 -2.54
N THR A 136 -8.17 9.19 -2.78
CA THR A 136 -9.51 9.02 -3.39
C THR A 136 -10.35 8.04 -2.57
N ALA A 137 -11.66 7.99 -2.85
CA ALA A 137 -12.61 7.20 -2.06
C ALA A 137 -12.43 5.68 -2.17
N ALA A 138 -11.97 5.18 -3.31
CA ALA A 138 -11.93 3.74 -3.63
C ALA A 138 -10.51 3.16 -3.64
N SER A 139 -9.58 3.73 -2.87
CA SER A 139 -8.18 3.32 -2.87
C SER A 139 -7.98 1.86 -2.37
N PRO A 140 -7.12 1.06 -3.08
CA PRO A 140 -6.45 1.30 -4.36
C PRO A 140 -7.42 1.22 -5.57
N LEU A 141 -7.70 2.35 -6.22
CA LEU A 141 -8.74 2.46 -7.23
C LEU A 141 -8.32 1.81 -8.57
N GLY A 142 -7.09 2.09 -9.01
CA GLY A 142 -6.58 1.63 -10.30
C GLY A 142 -6.53 0.12 -10.40
N SER A 143 -6.03 -0.56 -9.38
CA SER A 143 -5.99 -2.03 -9.35
C SER A 143 -7.38 -2.65 -9.20
N LEU A 144 -8.32 -2.03 -8.47
CA LEU A 144 -9.72 -2.46 -8.43
C LEU A 144 -10.39 -2.38 -9.82
N ALA A 145 -10.15 -1.28 -10.55
CA ALA A 145 -10.63 -1.14 -11.93
C ALA A 145 -9.97 -2.18 -12.84
N PHE A 146 -8.65 -2.36 -12.73
CA PHE A 146 -7.89 -3.30 -13.54
C PHE A 146 -8.42 -4.74 -13.43
N ILE A 147 -8.83 -5.18 -12.24
CA ILE A 147 -9.39 -6.53 -12.04
C ILE A 147 -10.92 -6.60 -12.28
N GLY A 148 -11.57 -5.50 -12.72
CA GLY A 148 -13.01 -5.46 -12.98
C GLY A 148 -13.89 -5.47 -11.72
N LYS A 149 -13.38 -5.01 -10.59
CA LYS A 149 -14.09 -5.02 -9.29
C LYS A 149 -14.50 -3.62 -8.81
N LEU A 150 -14.11 -2.57 -9.52
CA LEU A 150 -14.52 -1.21 -9.18
C LEU A 150 -16.02 -1.05 -9.36
N THR A 151 -16.67 -0.41 -8.40
CA THR A 151 -18.11 -0.10 -8.47
C THR A 151 -18.34 1.41 -8.45
N ARG A 152 -19.42 1.88 -9.11
CA ARG A 152 -19.76 3.30 -9.11
C ARG A 152 -19.99 3.84 -7.70
N ALA A 153 -20.64 3.07 -6.83
CA ALA A 153 -20.89 3.46 -5.45
C ALA A 153 -19.61 3.69 -4.63
N ALA A 154 -18.53 2.98 -4.96
CA ALA A 154 -17.24 3.19 -4.30
C ALA A 154 -16.60 4.55 -4.64
N LEU A 155 -17.02 5.20 -5.72
CA LEU A 155 -16.53 6.50 -6.17
C LEU A 155 -17.28 7.70 -5.56
N ASP A 156 -18.36 7.48 -4.80
CA ASP A 156 -19.18 8.56 -4.22
C ASP A 156 -18.51 9.28 -3.03
N GLY A 157 -17.39 8.76 -2.51
CA GLY A 157 -16.69 9.36 -1.39
C GLY A 157 -15.74 10.50 -1.78
N PRO A 158 -15.11 11.16 -0.79
CA PRO A 158 -14.28 12.34 -1.02
C PRO A 158 -12.94 12.01 -1.68
N ALA A 159 -12.45 12.94 -2.50
CA ALA A 159 -11.09 13.01 -2.97
C ALA A 159 -10.27 14.06 -2.18
N TRP A 160 -8.96 14.09 -2.39
CA TRP A 160 -7.98 14.94 -1.70
C TRP A 160 -8.26 16.45 -1.78
N ASP A 161 -8.98 16.89 -2.80
CA ASP A 161 -9.31 18.31 -3.04
C ASP A 161 -10.70 18.71 -2.50
N GLY A 162 -11.39 17.81 -1.80
CA GLY A 162 -12.68 18.02 -1.17
C GLY A 162 -13.89 17.78 -2.09
N ARG A 163 -13.67 17.49 -3.39
CA ARG A 163 -14.72 17.01 -4.31
C ARG A 163 -15.02 15.54 -4.05
N THR A 164 -16.07 15.00 -4.64
CA THR A 164 -16.21 13.55 -4.74
C THR A 164 -15.22 12.99 -5.77
N THR A 165 -14.85 11.73 -5.64
CA THR A 165 -13.99 11.07 -6.63
C THR A 165 -14.61 11.07 -8.01
N LEU A 166 -15.94 10.94 -8.12
CA LEU A 166 -16.67 11.05 -9.39
C LEU A 166 -16.51 12.42 -10.03
N GLU A 167 -16.65 13.51 -9.27
CA GLU A 167 -16.46 14.87 -9.77
C GLU A 167 -15.01 15.11 -10.22
N LEU A 168 -14.03 14.62 -9.46
CA LEU A 168 -12.61 14.71 -9.82
C LEU A 168 -12.34 14.01 -11.16
N LEU A 169 -12.81 12.76 -11.32
CA LEU A 169 -12.63 11.98 -12.55
C LEU A 169 -13.30 12.63 -13.76
N ALA A 170 -14.53 13.13 -13.59
CA ALA A 170 -15.27 13.81 -14.66
C ALA A 170 -14.57 15.09 -15.12
N ASP A 171 -14.05 15.91 -14.18
CA ASP A 171 -13.32 17.13 -14.48
C ASP A 171 -11.98 16.85 -15.20
N MET A 172 -11.35 15.73 -14.88
CA MET A 172 -10.15 15.27 -15.57
C MET A 172 -10.40 14.56 -16.90
N GLY A 173 -11.68 14.40 -17.29
CA GLY A 173 -12.10 13.83 -18.56
C GLY A 173 -12.07 12.30 -18.62
N PHE A 174 -12.08 11.61 -17.47
CA PHE A 174 -12.16 10.15 -17.42
C PHE A 174 -13.57 9.64 -17.70
N ASP A 175 -13.67 8.59 -18.51
CA ASP A 175 -14.93 7.87 -18.76
C ASP A 175 -15.13 6.79 -17.68
N VAL A 176 -15.98 7.10 -16.71
CA VAL A 176 -16.26 6.20 -15.57
C VAL A 176 -16.91 4.89 -16.05
N ASP A 177 -17.74 4.89 -17.08
CA ASP A 177 -18.35 3.66 -17.58
C ASP A 177 -17.31 2.75 -18.24
N ALA A 178 -16.38 3.32 -19.00
CA ALA A 178 -15.24 2.58 -19.54
C ALA A 178 -14.34 2.03 -18.41
N MET A 179 -14.12 2.81 -17.34
CA MET A 179 -13.35 2.39 -16.17
C MET A 179 -14.01 1.20 -15.45
N LEU A 180 -15.34 1.20 -15.28
CA LEU A 180 -16.09 0.11 -14.65
C LEU A 180 -16.17 -1.17 -15.51
N ALA A 181 -15.91 -1.07 -16.81
CA ALA A 181 -15.92 -2.18 -17.75
C ALA A 181 -14.53 -2.79 -18.00
N MET A 182 -13.51 -2.33 -17.26
CA MET A 182 -12.13 -2.78 -17.45
C MET A 182 -11.89 -4.23 -17.05
N HIS A 183 -10.91 -4.83 -17.72
CA HIS A 183 -10.33 -6.13 -17.40
C HIS A 183 -8.84 -6.15 -17.78
N PRO A 184 -8.02 -7.02 -17.18
CA PRO A 184 -6.63 -7.17 -17.57
C PRO A 184 -6.49 -7.46 -19.08
N PRO A 185 -5.50 -6.86 -19.77
CA PRO A 185 -5.30 -7.08 -21.21
C PRO A 185 -4.86 -8.51 -21.54
N LEU A 186 -4.29 -9.22 -20.57
CA LEU A 186 -3.83 -10.62 -20.66
C LEU A 186 -4.17 -11.34 -19.35
N PRO A 187 -4.39 -12.68 -19.40
CA PRO A 187 -4.39 -13.49 -18.19
C PRO A 187 -3.05 -13.33 -17.43
N VAL A 188 -3.09 -13.24 -16.11
CA VAL A 188 -1.91 -13.05 -15.26
C VAL A 188 -1.58 -14.35 -14.54
N ALA A 189 -0.34 -14.83 -14.68
CA ALA A 189 0.16 -16.03 -14.01
C ALA A 189 0.59 -15.76 -12.58
N ALA A 190 1.24 -14.61 -12.35
CA ALA A 190 1.71 -14.16 -11.05
C ALA A 190 1.94 -12.65 -11.06
N PHE A 191 1.80 -12.00 -9.92
CA PHE A 191 2.12 -10.60 -9.70
C PHE A 191 3.21 -10.45 -8.63
N LEU A 192 4.23 -9.66 -8.93
CA LEU A 192 5.28 -9.29 -7.99
C LEU A 192 5.32 -7.77 -7.81
N GLU A 193 5.32 -7.32 -6.57
CA GLU A 193 5.44 -5.92 -6.21
C GLU A 193 6.69 -5.68 -5.35
N LEU A 194 7.59 -4.82 -5.81
CA LEU A 194 8.69 -4.30 -5.01
C LEU A 194 8.24 -3.00 -4.36
N HIS A 195 8.48 -2.86 -3.05
CA HIS A 195 8.07 -1.68 -2.31
C HIS A 195 9.05 -1.33 -1.18
N ILE A 196 9.01 -0.13 -0.67
CA ILE A 196 9.65 0.20 0.61
C ILE A 196 8.83 -0.39 1.76
N GLU A 197 9.45 -0.69 2.91
CA GLU A 197 8.74 -1.30 4.05
C GLU A 197 7.69 -0.36 4.67
N GLN A 198 7.90 0.94 4.60
CA GLN A 198 7.11 1.97 5.31
C GLN A 198 7.13 1.80 6.84
N GLY A 199 8.03 0.98 7.35
CA GLY A 199 8.24 0.64 8.75
C GLY A 199 9.73 0.52 9.06
N ASP A 200 10.07 0.31 10.33
CA ASP A 200 11.45 0.32 10.83
C ASP A 200 12.07 -1.06 11.05
N ARG A 201 11.35 -2.15 10.76
CA ARG A 201 11.79 -3.51 11.15
C ARG A 201 13.06 -3.93 10.43
N LEU A 202 13.12 -3.77 9.11
CA LEU A 202 14.29 -4.14 8.32
C LEU A 202 15.50 -3.25 8.65
N ASP A 203 15.27 -1.96 8.80
CA ASP A 203 16.30 -1.00 9.19
C ASP A 203 16.85 -1.31 10.59
N ALA A 204 15.97 -1.55 11.56
CA ALA A 204 16.35 -1.86 12.94
C ALA A 204 17.18 -3.15 13.08
N ILE A 205 16.94 -4.16 12.23
CA ILE A 205 17.69 -5.43 12.25
C ILE A 205 18.83 -5.48 11.25
N GLY A 206 19.01 -4.43 10.41
CA GLY A 206 20.07 -4.33 9.41
C GLY A 206 19.95 -5.34 8.26
N VAL A 207 18.72 -5.75 7.90
CA VAL A 207 18.46 -6.73 6.84
C VAL A 207 17.99 -6.01 5.57
N PRO A 208 18.63 -6.26 4.40
CA PRO A 208 18.36 -5.49 3.19
C PRO A 208 17.06 -5.86 2.47
N ILE A 209 16.50 -7.05 2.70
CA ILE A 209 15.33 -7.54 1.97
C ILE A 209 14.27 -8.12 2.92
N GLY A 210 13.03 -7.71 2.73
CA GLY A 210 11.84 -8.30 3.33
C GLY A 210 11.11 -9.20 2.33
N VAL A 211 10.83 -10.44 2.73
CA VAL A 211 9.90 -11.33 2.02
C VAL A 211 8.53 -11.16 2.67
N VAL A 212 7.60 -10.55 1.96
CA VAL A 212 6.31 -10.20 2.55
C VAL A 212 5.42 -11.43 2.71
N GLU A 213 4.98 -11.71 3.95
CA GLU A 213 4.10 -12.84 4.28
C GLU A 213 2.66 -12.62 3.83
N GLY A 214 2.28 -11.36 3.60
CA GLY A 214 0.97 -10.92 3.20
C GLY A 214 0.66 -9.51 3.68
N ILE A 215 -0.53 -9.03 3.33
CA ILE A 215 -1.03 -7.71 3.72
C ILE A 215 -2.01 -7.90 4.87
N VAL A 216 -1.83 -7.14 5.97
CA VAL A 216 -2.66 -7.28 7.18
C VAL A 216 -4.13 -6.95 6.90
N GLY A 217 -5.00 -7.66 7.60
CA GLY A 217 -6.41 -7.27 7.72
C GLY A 217 -6.55 -6.03 8.60
N ILE A 218 -7.57 -5.23 8.31
CA ILE A 218 -7.89 -3.99 9.03
C ILE A 218 -9.30 -4.09 9.56
N ARG A 219 -9.52 -3.67 10.80
CA ARG A 219 -10.86 -3.48 11.37
C ARG A 219 -10.94 -2.15 12.09
N ARG A 220 -11.98 -1.39 11.80
CA ARG A 220 -12.27 -0.10 12.42
C ARG A 220 -13.52 -0.16 13.23
N TYR A 221 -13.54 0.56 14.35
CA TYR A 221 -14.66 0.63 15.27
C TYR A 221 -14.87 2.06 15.74
N TYR A 222 -16.14 2.36 16.03
CA TYR A 222 -16.55 3.59 16.69
C TYR A 222 -17.10 3.24 18.07
N VAL A 223 -16.46 3.70 19.14
CA VAL A 223 -16.88 3.41 20.50
C VAL A 223 -17.35 4.69 21.18
N THR A 224 -18.62 4.71 21.60
CA THR A 224 -19.24 5.88 22.24
C THR A 224 -19.52 5.61 23.71
N PHE A 225 -19.00 6.48 24.58
CA PHE A 225 -19.35 6.53 26.00
C PHE A 225 -20.27 7.72 26.25
N THR A 226 -21.40 7.47 26.97
CA THR A 226 -22.41 8.49 27.28
C THR A 226 -22.47 8.72 28.77
N GLY A 227 -22.15 9.92 29.19
CA GLY A 227 -22.28 10.40 30.56
C GLY A 227 -23.38 11.45 30.69
N GLN A 228 -23.13 12.47 31.50
CA GLN A 228 -24.05 13.62 31.71
C GLN A 228 -23.23 14.91 31.83
N ALA A 229 -23.39 15.80 30.86
CA ALA A 229 -22.76 17.12 30.94
C ALA A 229 -23.39 17.92 32.10
N ASN A 230 -22.52 18.50 32.91
CA ASN A 230 -22.94 19.36 34.03
C ASN A 230 -21.77 20.30 34.42
N HIS A 231 -22.06 21.25 35.31
CA HIS A 231 -21.06 22.21 35.78
C HIS A 231 -19.94 21.51 36.57
N ALA A 232 -18.70 21.64 36.11
CA ALA A 232 -17.55 20.91 36.69
C ALA A 232 -17.22 21.34 38.14
N GLY A 233 -17.45 22.60 38.52
CA GLY A 233 -17.12 23.12 39.84
C GLY A 233 -18.18 22.87 40.91
N THR A 234 -19.45 22.57 40.52
CA THR A 234 -20.57 22.47 41.48
C THR A 234 -21.19 21.06 41.57
N THR A 235 -20.78 20.14 40.70
CA THR A 235 -21.23 18.75 40.74
C THR A 235 -20.25 17.90 41.57
N ASP A 236 -20.76 17.30 42.64
CA ASP A 236 -19.98 16.39 43.49
C ASP A 236 -19.39 15.24 42.69
N MET A 237 -18.15 14.85 43.03
CA MET A 237 -17.43 13.75 42.33
C MET A 237 -18.24 12.44 42.34
N ALA A 238 -18.93 12.12 43.45
CA ALA A 238 -19.74 10.89 43.60
C ALA A 238 -21.01 10.87 42.72
N ARG A 239 -21.43 12.01 42.19
CA ARG A 239 -22.65 12.13 41.35
C ARG A 239 -22.33 12.29 39.88
N ARG A 240 -21.05 12.34 39.49
CA ARG A 240 -20.65 12.52 38.09
C ARG A 240 -20.86 11.27 37.29
N ARG A 241 -21.38 11.47 36.09
CA ARG A 241 -21.35 10.50 35.00
C ARG A 241 -20.47 11.10 33.89
N ASP A 242 -19.19 11.03 34.10
CA ASP A 242 -18.18 11.62 33.23
C ASP A 242 -17.80 10.62 32.12
N ALA A 243 -18.19 10.94 30.88
CA ALA A 243 -17.95 10.06 29.72
C ALA A 243 -16.46 9.88 29.43
N LEU A 244 -15.63 10.88 29.72
CA LEU A 244 -14.19 10.78 29.47
C LEU A 244 -13.50 9.87 30.49
N VAL A 245 -13.92 9.92 31.76
CA VAL A 245 -13.42 8.99 32.79
C VAL A 245 -13.85 7.55 32.50
N MET A 246 -15.03 7.35 31.90
CA MET A 246 -15.48 6.01 31.44
C MET A 246 -14.64 5.52 30.25
N ALA A 247 -14.29 6.39 29.31
CA ALA A 247 -13.54 6.06 28.10
C ALA A 247 -12.04 5.80 28.36
N ALA A 248 -11.45 6.50 29.30
CA ALA A 248 -10.00 6.48 29.51
C ALA A 248 -9.40 5.07 29.74
N PRO A 249 -9.98 4.16 30.57
CA PRO A 249 -9.48 2.80 30.71
C PRO A 249 -9.61 1.97 29.43
N PHE A 250 -10.62 2.20 28.59
CA PHE A 250 -10.79 1.50 27.33
C PHE A 250 -9.65 1.79 26.35
N ILE A 251 -9.11 3.01 26.35
CA ILE A 251 -7.93 3.36 25.51
C ILE A 251 -6.74 2.47 25.86
N THR A 252 -6.50 2.21 27.14
CA THR A 252 -5.43 1.30 27.57
C THR A 252 -5.76 -0.16 27.26
N THR A 253 -7.04 -0.56 27.35
CA THR A 253 -7.49 -1.89 26.94
C THR A 253 -7.18 -2.17 25.46
N VAL A 254 -7.37 -1.19 24.56
CA VAL A 254 -7.03 -1.36 23.12
C VAL A 254 -5.55 -1.75 22.96
N ARG A 255 -4.64 -1.05 23.63
CA ARG A 255 -3.21 -1.36 23.63
C ARG A 255 -2.93 -2.77 24.21
N ASP A 256 -3.53 -3.09 25.35
CA ASP A 256 -3.25 -4.34 26.06
C ASP A 256 -3.78 -5.56 25.28
N VAL A 257 -4.95 -5.44 24.66
CA VAL A 257 -5.51 -6.44 23.74
C VAL A 257 -4.58 -6.61 22.53
N ALA A 258 -4.12 -5.52 21.94
CA ALA A 258 -3.19 -5.60 20.80
C ALA A 258 -1.90 -6.32 21.16
N VAL A 259 -1.28 -6.01 22.31
CA VAL A 259 -0.07 -6.69 22.81
C VAL A 259 -0.35 -8.18 23.08
N THR A 260 -1.48 -8.49 23.73
CA THR A 260 -1.85 -9.88 24.08
C THR A 260 -2.02 -10.76 22.86
N HIS A 261 -2.60 -10.20 21.78
CA HIS A 261 -2.86 -10.92 20.54
C HIS A 261 -1.75 -10.78 19.49
N ALA A 262 -0.64 -10.10 19.82
CA ALA A 262 0.47 -9.81 18.90
C ALA A 262 0.01 -9.16 17.59
N ILE A 263 -0.93 -8.20 17.70
CA ILE A 263 -1.45 -7.39 16.60
C ILE A 263 -1.16 -5.90 16.83
N VAL A 264 -1.48 -5.05 15.86
CA VAL A 264 -1.42 -3.59 16.04
C VAL A 264 -2.80 -3.08 16.43
N GLY A 265 -2.87 -2.19 17.43
CA GLY A 265 -4.14 -1.58 17.89
C GLY A 265 -3.92 -0.10 18.23
N THR A 266 -4.79 0.77 17.72
CA THR A 266 -4.68 2.22 17.84
C THR A 266 -6.03 2.86 18.13
N VAL A 267 -6.05 3.81 19.07
CA VAL A 267 -7.12 4.81 19.19
C VAL A 267 -6.63 6.07 18.49
N GLY A 268 -7.04 6.24 17.23
CA GLY A 268 -6.53 7.29 16.35
C GLY A 268 -7.22 8.65 16.54
N ARG A 269 -8.44 8.64 17.11
CA ARG A 269 -9.22 9.86 17.34
C ARG A 269 -10.04 9.76 18.61
N ILE A 270 -10.12 10.88 19.31
CA ILE A 270 -11.02 11.09 20.45
C ILE A 270 -11.82 12.40 20.25
N ASP A 271 -13.14 12.32 20.30
CA ASP A 271 -14.02 13.48 20.29
C ASP A 271 -14.73 13.58 21.63
N VAL A 272 -14.55 14.71 22.32
CA VAL A 272 -15.09 14.96 23.67
C VAL A 272 -16.09 16.10 23.61
N GLN A 273 -17.32 15.84 24.04
CA GLN A 273 -18.42 16.81 23.99
C GLN A 273 -18.93 17.14 25.40
N PRO A 274 -19.08 18.46 25.72
CA PRO A 274 -18.93 19.64 24.85
C PRO A 274 -17.48 20.15 24.73
N GLY A 275 -16.46 19.52 25.34
CA GLY A 275 -15.06 19.90 25.18
C GLY A 275 -14.64 21.21 25.88
N ALA A 276 -15.37 21.58 26.95
CA ALA A 276 -15.08 22.79 27.73
C ALA A 276 -14.50 22.43 29.11
N PRO A 277 -13.47 23.16 29.61
CA PRO A 277 -12.78 22.79 30.84
C PRO A 277 -13.65 22.92 32.11
N ASN A 278 -14.74 23.67 32.05
CA ASN A 278 -15.67 23.89 33.16
C ASN A 278 -16.96 23.07 33.03
N VAL A 279 -17.03 22.10 32.09
CA VAL A 279 -18.19 21.23 31.89
C VAL A 279 -17.72 19.76 31.92
N ILE A 280 -18.41 18.93 32.69
CA ILE A 280 -18.20 17.48 32.74
C ILE A 280 -18.53 16.89 31.35
N PRO A 281 -17.64 16.09 30.75
CA PRO A 281 -17.90 15.45 29.46
C PRO A 281 -19.18 14.60 29.48
N GLY A 282 -20.13 14.95 28.59
CA GLY A 282 -21.40 14.23 28.45
C GLY A 282 -21.36 13.12 27.41
N ARG A 283 -20.44 13.21 26.44
CA ARG A 283 -20.26 12.22 25.38
C ARG A 283 -18.80 12.18 24.94
N VAL A 284 -18.30 10.96 24.72
CA VAL A 284 -16.99 10.71 24.10
C VAL A 284 -17.13 9.69 22.99
N VAL A 285 -16.52 9.97 21.83
CA VAL A 285 -16.42 9.05 20.70
C VAL A 285 -14.95 8.75 20.44
N LEU A 286 -14.64 7.48 20.32
CA LEU A 286 -13.31 6.97 19.97
C LEU A 286 -13.37 6.29 18.61
N ASP A 287 -12.41 6.62 17.72
CA ASP A 287 -12.16 5.86 16.50
C ASP A 287 -10.99 4.90 16.80
N VAL A 288 -11.27 3.60 16.67
CA VAL A 288 -10.35 2.50 17.00
C VAL A 288 -10.05 1.69 15.75
N GLU A 289 -8.78 1.33 15.57
CA GLU A 289 -8.35 0.45 14.49
C GLU A 289 -7.47 -0.66 15.03
N ILE A 290 -7.68 -1.90 14.55
CA ILE A 290 -6.77 -3.03 14.77
C ILE A 290 -6.34 -3.62 13.44
N ARG A 291 -5.07 -4.12 13.38
CA ARG A 291 -4.48 -4.76 12.19
C ARG A 291 -3.75 -6.03 12.55
N GLY A 292 -3.88 -7.07 11.72
CA GLY A 292 -3.16 -8.35 11.91
C GLY A 292 -3.32 -9.29 10.72
N MET A 293 -2.47 -10.32 10.67
CA MET A 293 -2.43 -11.29 9.57
C MET A 293 -3.40 -12.45 9.73
N ASP A 294 -3.92 -12.70 10.93
CA ASP A 294 -4.83 -13.82 11.21
C ASP A 294 -6.24 -13.30 11.52
N ALA A 295 -7.20 -13.72 10.69
CA ALA A 295 -8.59 -13.30 10.83
C ALA A 295 -9.20 -13.78 12.15
N ALA A 296 -8.85 -15.00 12.63
CA ALA A 296 -9.38 -15.52 13.88
C ALA A 296 -8.81 -14.77 15.09
N VAL A 297 -7.55 -14.35 15.02
CA VAL A 297 -6.93 -13.48 16.03
C VAL A 297 -7.60 -12.11 16.07
N LEU A 298 -7.89 -11.53 14.89
CA LEU A 298 -8.66 -10.27 14.81
C LEU A 298 -10.08 -10.41 15.38
N ASP A 299 -10.76 -11.56 15.13
CA ASP A 299 -12.09 -11.85 15.71
C ASP A 299 -12.05 -11.94 17.24
N ALA A 300 -11.02 -12.59 17.79
CA ALA A 300 -10.84 -12.70 19.22
C ALA A 300 -10.54 -11.34 19.87
N ALA A 301 -9.67 -10.54 19.26
CA ALA A 301 -9.35 -9.19 19.71
C ALA A 301 -10.58 -8.26 19.65
N GLU A 302 -11.36 -8.29 18.56
CA GLU A 302 -12.62 -7.56 18.43
C GLU A 302 -13.59 -7.92 19.55
N SER A 303 -13.78 -9.22 19.80
CA SER A 303 -14.68 -9.71 20.84
C SER A 303 -14.27 -9.22 22.24
N ALA A 304 -12.96 -9.21 22.52
CA ALA A 304 -12.41 -8.70 23.78
C ALA A 304 -12.64 -7.19 23.93
N LEU A 305 -12.43 -6.41 22.87
CA LEU A 305 -12.67 -4.96 22.85
C LEU A 305 -14.15 -4.62 23.01
N GLU A 306 -15.04 -5.33 22.31
CA GLU A 306 -16.49 -5.13 22.42
C GLU A 306 -16.98 -5.44 23.85
N ALA A 307 -16.53 -6.56 24.43
CA ALA A 307 -16.90 -6.95 25.78
C ALA A 307 -16.46 -5.92 26.83
N ASP A 308 -15.22 -5.39 26.74
CA ASP A 308 -14.72 -4.35 27.66
C ASP A 308 -15.49 -3.03 27.48
N ALA A 309 -15.73 -2.61 26.22
CA ALA A 309 -16.52 -1.40 25.94
C ALA A 309 -17.91 -1.48 26.55
N VAL A 310 -18.63 -2.59 26.34
CA VAL A 310 -19.98 -2.83 26.89
C VAL A 310 -19.96 -2.90 28.41
N ALA A 311 -18.99 -3.59 29.01
CA ALA A 311 -18.85 -3.70 30.48
C ALA A 311 -18.66 -2.31 31.14
N ARG A 312 -18.06 -1.35 30.42
CA ARG A 312 -17.91 0.04 30.87
C ARG A 312 -19.07 0.95 30.49
N GLY A 313 -20.16 0.40 29.93
CA GLY A 313 -21.33 1.16 29.49
C GLY A 313 -21.13 1.90 28.18
N GLY A 314 -20.15 1.50 27.37
CA GLY A 314 -19.91 2.00 26.02
C GLY A 314 -20.80 1.32 24.99
N HIS A 315 -21.01 2.00 23.87
CA HIS A 315 -21.69 1.48 22.69
C HIS A 315 -20.63 1.26 21.59
N PHE A 316 -20.48 0.01 21.16
CA PHE A 316 -19.48 -0.44 20.18
C PHE A 316 -20.16 -0.60 18.81
N VAL A 317 -19.63 0.07 17.79
CA VAL A 317 -20.14 -0.01 16.41
C VAL A 317 -19.00 -0.44 15.49
N ARG A 318 -19.26 -1.51 14.72
CA ARG A 318 -18.35 -1.97 13.69
C ARG A 318 -18.37 -1.03 12.49
N GLY A 319 -17.19 -0.61 12.05
CA GLY A 319 -16.98 0.20 10.87
C GLY A 319 -16.45 -0.63 9.70
N HIS A 320 -15.48 -0.04 8.98
CA HIS A 320 -14.82 -0.69 7.84
C HIS A 320 -13.98 -1.90 8.29
N ALA A 321 -14.06 -2.98 7.50
CA ALA A 321 -13.23 -4.17 7.69
C ALA A 321 -12.69 -4.66 6.34
N LYS A 322 -11.40 -5.02 6.32
CA LYS A 322 -10.75 -5.77 5.24
C LYS A 322 -10.14 -7.03 5.83
N ALA A 323 -10.31 -8.16 5.14
CA ALA A 323 -9.64 -9.40 5.52
C ALA A 323 -8.12 -9.31 5.24
N PRO A 324 -7.29 -10.04 5.98
CA PRO A 324 -5.88 -10.20 5.62
C PRO A 324 -5.75 -10.96 4.30
N VAL A 325 -4.74 -10.58 3.51
CA VAL A 325 -4.47 -11.20 2.21
C VAL A 325 -3.08 -11.85 2.27
N PRO A 326 -2.98 -13.18 2.45
CA PRO A 326 -1.69 -13.87 2.49
C PRO A 326 -1.02 -13.88 1.13
N ALA A 327 0.31 -13.74 1.09
CA ALA A 327 1.10 -13.92 -0.11
C ALA A 327 1.20 -15.40 -0.52
N ASP A 328 1.45 -15.67 -1.80
CA ASP A 328 1.61 -17.05 -2.28
C ASP A 328 2.92 -17.66 -1.76
N PRO A 329 2.86 -18.82 -1.05
CA PRO A 329 4.06 -19.44 -0.47
C PRO A 329 5.11 -19.87 -1.51
N GLY A 330 4.68 -20.22 -2.73
CA GLY A 330 5.58 -20.60 -3.82
C GLY A 330 6.39 -19.41 -4.35
N LEU A 331 5.73 -18.24 -4.46
CA LEU A 331 6.37 -16.98 -4.84
C LEU A 331 7.27 -16.45 -3.72
N MET A 332 6.84 -16.51 -2.46
CA MET A 332 7.69 -16.18 -1.31
C MET A 332 8.97 -17.02 -1.28
N ALA A 333 8.85 -18.32 -1.51
CA ALA A 333 10.00 -19.21 -1.59
C ALA A 333 10.92 -18.91 -2.78
N ALA A 334 10.38 -18.43 -3.91
CA ALA A 334 11.18 -17.97 -5.05
C ALA A 334 11.97 -16.70 -4.70
N ILE A 335 11.36 -15.73 -4.03
CA ILE A 335 12.04 -14.52 -3.53
C ILE A 335 13.16 -14.90 -2.56
N ALA A 336 12.90 -15.78 -1.60
CA ALA A 336 13.92 -16.24 -0.64
C ALA A 336 15.11 -16.92 -1.34
N ARG A 337 14.85 -17.76 -2.36
CA ARG A 337 15.94 -18.39 -3.18
C ARG A 337 16.71 -17.33 -3.97
N ALA A 338 16.05 -16.31 -4.51
CA ALA A 338 16.72 -15.20 -5.18
C ALA A 338 17.64 -14.44 -4.22
N CYS A 339 17.20 -14.18 -2.98
CA CYS A 339 18.06 -13.56 -1.95
C CYS A 339 19.31 -14.41 -1.68
N VAL A 340 19.14 -15.73 -1.44
CA VAL A 340 20.27 -16.66 -1.22
C VAL A 340 21.23 -16.68 -2.43
N ALA A 341 20.70 -16.71 -3.65
CA ALA A 341 21.53 -16.71 -4.87
C ALA A 341 22.33 -15.41 -5.08
N LEU A 342 21.89 -14.32 -4.49
CA LEU A 342 22.51 -12.99 -4.51
C LEU A 342 23.37 -12.70 -3.28
N ASP A 343 23.50 -13.65 -2.35
CA ASP A 343 24.19 -13.47 -1.06
C ASP A 343 23.64 -12.29 -0.25
N LEU A 344 22.30 -12.20 -0.18
CA LEU A 344 21.57 -11.16 0.55
C LEU A 344 20.80 -11.79 1.72
N ASP A 345 21.00 -11.22 2.92
CA ASP A 345 20.17 -11.54 4.06
C ASP A 345 18.73 -11.07 3.83
N HIS A 346 17.77 -11.84 4.35
CA HIS A 346 16.35 -11.51 4.24
C HIS A 346 15.57 -11.95 5.48
N ALA A 347 14.46 -11.26 5.73
CA ALA A 347 13.53 -11.59 6.80
C ALA A 347 12.09 -11.70 6.27
N ALA A 348 11.29 -12.58 6.87
CA ALA A 348 9.86 -12.64 6.61
C ALA A 348 9.12 -11.64 7.53
N LEU A 349 8.20 -10.86 6.96
CA LEU A 349 7.40 -9.89 7.70
C LEU A 349 6.09 -9.56 6.96
N PRO A 350 5.00 -9.24 7.68
CA PRO A 350 3.78 -8.78 7.04
C PRO A 350 3.88 -7.30 6.61
N SER A 351 3.13 -6.91 5.57
CA SER A 351 2.86 -5.51 5.29
C SER A 351 1.80 -4.96 6.25
N GLY A 352 2.13 -3.89 6.95
CA GLY A 352 1.19 -3.12 7.76
C GLY A 352 0.31 -2.16 6.94
N ALA A 353 0.68 -1.88 5.69
CA ALA A 353 -0.03 -1.02 4.75
C ALA A 353 -0.83 -1.83 3.72
N GLY A 354 -1.81 -1.18 3.07
CA GLY A 354 -2.47 -1.74 1.89
C GLY A 354 -1.60 -1.53 0.65
N HIS A 355 -1.75 -2.37 -0.39
CA HIS A 355 -1.04 -2.28 -1.65
C HIS A 355 -1.93 -2.75 -2.79
N ASP A 356 -1.57 -2.43 -4.04
CA ASP A 356 -2.25 -2.94 -5.24
C ASP A 356 -2.28 -4.47 -5.30
N ALA A 357 -1.22 -5.11 -4.79
CA ALA A 357 -1.10 -6.56 -4.68
C ALA A 357 -2.30 -7.23 -3.99
N MET A 358 -2.97 -6.55 -3.04
CA MET A 358 -4.15 -7.12 -2.37
C MET A 358 -5.33 -7.32 -3.32
N ASN A 359 -5.48 -6.46 -4.33
CA ASN A 359 -6.52 -6.59 -5.34
C ASN A 359 -6.12 -7.63 -6.39
N LEU A 360 -4.84 -7.65 -6.80
CA LEU A 360 -4.31 -8.64 -7.75
C LEU A 360 -4.41 -10.08 -7.21
N ALA A 361 -4.35 -10.26 -5.89
CA ALA A 361 -4.56 -11.55 -5.21
C ALA A 361 -5.91 -12.22 -5.55
N GLU A 362 -6.91 -11.46 -6.01
CA GLU A 362 -8.21 -12.00 -6.41
C GLU A 362 -8.19 -12.71 -7.78
N ILE A 363 -7.17 -12.43 -8.62
CA ILE A 363 -7.08 -12.98 -9.98
C ILE A 363 -5.82 -13.81 -10.23
N CYS A 364 -4.77 -13.68 -9.39
CA CYS A 364 -3.54 -14.45 -9.55
C CYS A 364 -2.77 -14.58 -8.21
N PRO A 365 -1.87 -15.57 -8.09
CA PRO A 365 -0.87 -15.57 -7.02
C PRO A 365 -0.06 -14.29 -7.00
N TYR A 366 0.22 -13.75 -5.79
CA TYR A 366 1.06 -12.57 -5.64
C TYR A 366 2.11 -12.76 -4.55
N ALA A 367 3.19 -11.99 -4.62
CA ALA A 367 4.13 -11.77 -3.54
C ALA A 367 4.73 -10.37 -3.62
N MET A 368 5.29 -9.91 -2.50
CA MET A 368 5.95 -8.61 -2.42
C MET A 368 7.36 -8.73 -1.85
N ILE A 369 8.21 -7.82 -2.27
CA ILE A 369 9.58 -7.66 -1.82
C ILE A 369 9.68 -6.30 -1.14
N PHE A 370 10.10 -6.26 0.13
CA PHE A 370 10.39 -5.02 0.82
C PHE A 370 11.88 -4.69 0.84
N VAL A 371 12.16 -3.39 0.83
CA VAL A 371 13.46 -2.82 1.15
C VAL A 371 13.33 -1.86 2.33
N PRO A 372 14.39 -1.65 3.13
CA PRO A 372 14.31 -0.83 4.34
C PRO A 372 13.90 0.62 4.06
N SER A 373 13.02 1.15 4.90
CA SER A 373 12.78 2.58 5.07
C SER A 373 13.62 3.07 6.24
N GLN A 374 14.48 4.06 6.03
CA GLN A 374 15.35 4.59 7.09
C GLN A 374 14.49 5.15 8.23
N ASP A 375 14.78 4.73 9.47
CA ASP A 375 14.03 5.09 10.68
C ASP A 375 12.51 4.78 10.59
N GLY A 376 12.07 3.98 9.61
CA GLY A 376 10.67 3.67 9.35
C GLY A 376 9.86 4.86 8.80
N VAL A 377 10.50 5.91 8.34
CA VAL A 377 9.82 7.12 7.85
C VAL A 377 9.25 6.87 6.47
N SER A 378 7.93 7.06 6.32
CA SER A 378 7.21 7.11 5.05
C SER A 378 6.08 8.13 5.14
N HIS A 379 5.44 8.46 4.00
CA HIS A 379 4.38 9.48 3.90
C HIS A 379 4.83 10.87 4.42
N ALA A 380 6.13 11.16 4.30
CA ALA A 380 6.74 12.40 4.75
C ALA A 380 7.88 12.82 3.80
N PRO A 381 8.23 14.11 3.77
CA PRO A 381 9.31 14.60 2.92
C PRO A 381 10.69 14.01 3.25
N GLU A 382 10.85 13.49 4.46
CA GLU A 382 12.07 12.88 4.99
C GLU A 382 12.19 11.38 4.64
N GLU A 383 11.22 10.80 3.94
CA GLU A 383 11.25 9.41 3.48
C GLU A 383 12.55 9.12 2.72
N PHE A 384 13.24 8.07 3.14
CA PHE A 384 14.50 7.70 2.52
C PHE A 384 14.72 6.19 2.52
N THR A 385 15.16 5.70 1.37
CA THR A 385 15.68 4.35 1.16
C THR A 385 17.05 4.45 0.50
N SER A 386 18.04 3.74 1.02
CA SER A 386 19.40 3.83 0.50
C SER A 386 19.52 3.31 -0.94
N ALA A 387 20.45 3.87 -1.71
CA ALA A 387 20.74 3.40 -3.06
C ALA A 387 21.07 1.89 -3.10
N ALA A 388 21.82 1.40 -2.10
CA ALA A 388 22.14 -0.01 -1.98
C ALA A 388 20.90 -0.88 -1.77
N ALA A 389 19.93 -0.44 -0.96
CA ALA A 389 18.67 -1.14 -0.73
C ALA A 389 17.78 -1.15 -1.98
N CYS A 390 17.64 -0.02 -2.67
CA CYS A 390 16.92 0.06 -3.94
C CYS A 390 17.50 -0.92 -4.98
N ILE A 391 18.82 -0.92 -5.17
CA ILE A 391 19.53 -1.81 -6.10
C ILE A 391 19.34 -3.28 -5.69
N ALA A 392 19.48 -3.61 -4.40
CA ALA A 392 19.26 -4.95 -3.89
C ALA A 392 17.86 -5.46 -4.16
N GLY A 393 16.82 -4.64 -3.86
CA GLY A 393 15.42 -4.97 -4.11
C GLY A 393 15.14 -5.29 -5.58
N VAL A 394 15.62 -4.45 -6.51
CA VAL A 394 15.41 -4.68 -7.95
C VAL A 394 16.19 -5.90 -8.46
N ARG A 395 17.39 -6.17 -7.92
CA ARG A 395 18.11 -7.41 -8.26
C ARG A 395 17.37 -8.66 -7.80
N VAL A 396 16.74 -8.63 -6.62
CA VAL A 396 15.90 -9.73 -6.12
C VAL A 396 14.65 -9.87 -6.99
N LEU A 397 14.01 -8.75 -7.38
CA LEU A 397 12.85 -8.76 -8.28
C LEU A 397 13.21 -9.40 -9.63
N LEU A 398 14.32 -8.99 -10.25
CA LEU A 398 14.80 -9.55 -11.53
C LEU A 398 15.14 -11.04 -11.40
N ALA A 399 15.84 -11.44 -10.33
CA ALA A 399 16.18 -12.84 -10.10
C ALA A 399 14.94 -13.71 -9.93
N THR A 400 13.95 -13.22 -9.18
CA THR A 400 12.67 -13.90 -8.97
C THR A 400 11.89 -14.02 -10.30
N LEU A 401 11.78 -12.93 -11.07
CA LEU A 401 11.15 -12.93 -12.38
C LEU A 401 11.77 -14.00 -13.31
N LEU A 402 13.10 -14.06 -13.36
CA LEU A 402 13.82 -15.03 -14.20
C LEU A 402 13.63 -16.48 -13.72
N GLU A 403 13.48 -16.70 -12.42
CA GLU A 403 13.17 -18.03 -11.88
C GLU A 403 11.75 -18.48 -12.27
N LEU A 404 10.78 -17.56 -12.19
CA LEU A 404 9.39 -17.86 -12.55
C LEU A 404 9.22 -18.14 -14.05
N ASP A 405 9.99 -17.47 -14.91
CA ASP A 405 9.94 -17.68 -16.36
C ASP A 405 10.42 -19.07 -16.81
N VAL A 406 11.17 -19.79 -15.98
CA VAL A 406 11.71 -21.14 -16.31
C VAL A 406 10.72 -22.25 -15.97
N LYS A 407 9.79 -22.02 -15.06
CA LYS A 407 8.78 -22.99 -14.61
C LYS A 407 7.60 -23.03 -15.55
#